data_90549275bad3e98e26a3f79554af795e
#
_entry.id   90549275bad3e98e26a3f79554af795e
#
_cell.length_a   1.000
_cell.length_b   1.000
_cell.length_c   1.000
_cell.angle_alpha   90.00
_cell.angle_beta   90.00
_cell.angle_gamma   90.00
#
_symmetry.space_group_name_H-M   'P 1'
#
loop_
_entity.id
_entity.type
_entity.pdbx_description
1 polymer ?
#
loop_
_entity_poly.entity_id
_entity_poly.type
_entity_poly.pdbx_seq_one_letter_code
_entity_poly.pdbx_strand_id
1 'polypeptide(L)'
;MRCHDFHLSGYEVRQIGAEIVLHLVYDYPSSPREESHIRFADVELYHFVHTGGTIIFGIDEIPLSQILDQFWERILHWAKQHGGVPHWDCDDRASYQAKLEADGFKAWDISSSIGFEGFVIAKSVADVTDEFSPTA
;
A
#
# COMPACT_ATOMS: atom_id res chain seq x y z
N MET A 1 -5.73 1.54 13.01
CA MET A 1 -5.15 2.64 12.18
C MET A 1 -6.26 3.60 11.78
N ARG A 2 -6.03 4.86 12.00
CA ARG A 2 -7.01 5.88 11.62
C ARG A 2 -6.76 6.32 10.18
N CYS A 3 -7.67 5.98 9.30
CA CYS A 3 -7.58 6.36 7.89
C CYS A 3 -8.95 6.66 7.25
N HIS A 4 -10.05 6.24 7.88
CA HIS A 4 -11.39 6.44 7.33
C HIS A 4 -11.72 7.92 7.19
N ASP A 5 -12.09 8.33 5.99
CA ASP A 5 -12.38 9.72 5.60
C ASP A 5 -11.16 10.66 5.62
N PHE A 6 -9.95 10.15 5.78
CA PHE A 6 -8.75 10.96 5.66
C PHE A 6 -8.42 11.20 4.19
N HIS A 7 -7.94 12.41 3.90
CA HIS A 7 -7.38 12.72 2.58
C HIS A 7 -5.97 12.17 2.48
N LEU A 8 -5.60 11.70 1.29
CA LEU A 8 -4.21 11.38 1.00
C LEU A 8 -3.46 12.68 0.74
N SER A 9 -2.60 13.07 1.66
CA SER A 9 -1.74 14.25 1.54
C SER A 9 -0.53 13.97 0.65
N GLY A 10 0.01 12.76 0.74
CA GLY A 10 1.15 12.34 -0.05
C GLY A 10 1.62 10.97 0.40
N TYR A 11 2.65 10.46 -0.25
CA TYR A 11 3.32 9.25 0.20
C TYR A 11 4.80 9.29 -0.18
N GLU A 12 5.59 8.54 0.56
CA GLU A 12 7.02 8.43 0.33
C GLU A 12 7.41 6.99 0.06
N VAL A 13 8.30 6.80 -0.91
CA VAL A 13 8.96 5.52 -1.14
C VAL A 13 10.36 5.63 -0.56
N ARG A 14 10.68 4.77 0.38
CA ARG A 14 11.93 4.80 1.16
C ARG A 14 12.67 3.48 1.03
N GLN A 15 13.95 3.47 1.46
CA GLN A 15 14.77 2.25 1.54
C GLN A 15 14.83 1.53 0.19
N ILE A 16 15.01 2.29 -0.89
CA ILE A 16 15.12 1.76 -2.26
C ILE A 16 13.89 0.89 -2.61
N GLY A 17 12.70 1.39 -2.26
CA GLY A 17 11.44 0.71 -2.58
C GLY A 17 10.93 -0.27 -1.53
N ALA A 18 11.72 -0.58 -0.51
CA ALA A 18 11.32 -1.57 0.49
C ALA A 18 10.36 -1.02 1.56
N GLU A 19 10.13 0.29 1.57
CA GLU A 19 9.27 0.93 2.56
C GLU A 19 8.41 1.99 1.89
N ILE A 20 7.12 2.03 2.25
CA ILE A 20 6.20 3.08 1.79
C ILE A 20 5.53 3.67 3.01
N VAL A 21 5.50 5.00 3.08
CA VAL A 21 4.78 5.73 4.13
C VAL A 21 3.68 6.55 3.48
N LEU A 22 2.45 6.33 3.90
CA LEU A 22 1.30 7.13 3.51
C LEU A 22 1.12 8.27 4.52
N HIS A 23 0.97 9.49 4.02
CA HIS A 23 0.66 10.66 4.82
C HIS A 23 -0.79 11.05 4.60
N LEU A 24 -1.59 10.97 5.65
CA LEU A 24 -3.02 11.21 5.61
C LEU A 24 -3.39 12.38 6.49
N VAL A 25 -4.40 13.13 6.10
CA VAL A 25 -4.90 14.27 6.87
C VAL A 25 -6.42 14.27 6.93
N TYR A 26 -6.96 14.44 8.12
CA TYR A 26 -8.37 14.68 8.34
C TYR A 26 -8.54 16.18 8.52
N ASP A 27 -9.13 16.85 7.53
CA ASP A 27 -9.23 18.29 7.49
C ASP A 27 -10.59 18.70 6.94
N TYR A 28 -11.54 18.89 7.86
CA TYR A 28 -12.91 19.28 7.55
C TYR A 28 -13.29 20.49 8.41
N PRO A 29 -14.15 21.41 7.87
CA PRO A 29 -14.42 22.69 8.53
C PRO A 29 -14.93 22.60 9.97
N SER A 30 -15.64 21.53 10.32
CA SER A 30 -16.27 21.39 11.64
C SER A 30 -15.46 20.56 12.63
N SER A 31 -14.25 20.14 12.25
CA SER A 31 -13.44 19.24 13.07
C SER A 31 -12.02 19.74 13.22
N PRO A 32 -11.32 19.44 14.33
CA PRO A 32 -9.91 19.71 14.43
C PRO A 32 -9.13 18.94 13.38
N ARG A 33 -8.10 19.57 12.83
CA ARG A 33 -7.20 18.90 11.88
C ARG A 33 -6.44 17.79 12.58
N GLU A 34 -6.37 16.62 11.94
CA GLU A 34 -5.69 15.43 12.43
C GLU A 34 -4.79 14.86 11.34
N GLU A 35 -3.63 14.33 11.71
CA GLU A 35 -2.75 13.63 10.79
C GLU A 35 -2.64 12.16 11.17
N SER A 36 -2.44 11.32 10.17
CA SER A 36 -2.19 9.89 10.34
C SER A 36 -1.10 9.48 9.36
N HIS A 37 -0.13 8.72 9.83
CA HIS A 37 0.97 8.24 9.00
C HIS A 37 1.07 6.74 9.13
N ILE A 38 1.08 6.05 8.00
CA ILE A 38 1.00 4.59 7.94
C ILE A 38 2.17 4.08 7.11
N ARG A 39 2.96 3.16 7.69
CA ARG A 39 4.13 2.58 7.05
C ARG A 39 3.90 1.12 6.69
N PHE A 40 4.18 0.80 5.44
CA PHE A 40 4.34 -0.58 4.97
C PHE A 40 5.83 -0.89 4.94
N ALA A 41 6.23 -2.00 5.53
CA ALA A 41 7.63 -2.41 5.59
C ALA A 41 7.87 -3.71 4.83
N ASP A 42 9.07 -3.86 4.30
CA ASP A 42 9.46 -5.00 3.46
C ASP A 42 8.51 -5.15 2.27
N VAL A 43 8.39 -4.09 1.49
CA VAL A 43 7.47 -4.03 0.35
C VAL A 43 8.02 -4.86 -0.80
N GLU A 44 7.21 -5.77 -1.31
CA GLU A 44 7.49 -6.52 -2.53
C GLU A 44 7.10 -5.71 -3.75
N LEU A 45 5.86 -5.22 -3.75
CA LEU A 45 5.35 -4.39 -4.83
C LEU A 45 4.12 -3.60 -4.36
N TYR A 46 3.84 -2.51 -5.06
CA TYR A 46 2.64 -1.71 -4.82
C TYR A 46 2.09 -1.16 -6.13
N HIS A 47 0.81 -0.80 -6.09
CA HIS A 47 0.13 -0.20 -7.24
C HIS A 47 -0.80 0.88 -6.73
N PHE A 48 -0.55 2.13 -7.12
CA PHE A 48 -1.37 3.27 -6.76
C PHE A 48 -1.77 4.04 -8.01
N VAL A 49 -3.07 4.21 -8.20
CA VAL A 49 -3.63 5.10 -9.22
C VAL A 49 -4.56 6.08 -8.52
N HIS A 50 -4.33 7.36 -8.67
CA HIS A 50 -5.13 8.35 -7.95
C HIS A 50 -5.25 9.67 -8.71
N THR A 51 -6.27 10.43 -8.32
CA THR A 51 -6.49 11.81 -8.74
C THR A 51 -6.19 12.75 -7.58
N GLY A 52 -6.26 14.06 -7.82
CA GLY A 52 -6.24 15.03 -6.72
C GLY A 52 -7.49 14.89 -5.85
N GLY A 53 -7.36 15.20 -4.57
CA GLY A 53 -8.49 15.18 -3.64
C GLY A 53 -8.93 13.79 -3.18
N THR A 54 -8.06 12.82 -3.23
CA THR A 54 -8.34 11.45 -2.78
C THR A 54 -8.78 11.39 -1.32
N ILE A 55 -9.86 10.66 -1.06
CA ILE A 55 -10.34 10.37 0.29
C ILE A 55 -10.29 8.87 0.50
N ILE A 56 -9.54 8.43 1.51
CA ILE A 56 -9.36 7.02 1.84
C ILE A 56 -10.57 6.50 2.62
N PHE A 57 -11.08 5.33 2.24
CA PHE A 57 -12.12 4.62 2.97
C PHE A 57 -11.53 3.65 3.98
N GLY A 58 -10.58 2.84 3.56
CA GLY A 58 -9.96 1.86 4.45
C GLY A 58 -8.68 1.27 3.89
N ILE A 59 -7.91 0.66 4.78
CA ILE A 59 -6.72 -0.13 4.47
C ILE A 59 -6.95 -1.49 5.12
N ASP A 60 -7.20 -2.52 4.30
CA ASP A 60 -7.61 -3.82 4.78
C ASP A 60 -6.68 -4.91 4.29
N GLU A 61 -6.30 -5.80 5.20
CA GLU A 61 -5.58 -7.01 4.81
C GLU A 61 -6.53 -7.94 4.08
N ILE A 62 -6.13 -8.39 2.89
CA ILE A 62 -6.90 -9.33 2.07
C ILE A 62 -6.00 -10.49 1.65
N PRO A 63 -6.56 -11.65 1.26
CA PRO A 63 -5.74 -12.77 0.80
C PRO A 63 -4.86 -12.37 -0.39
N LEU A 64 -3.59 -12.81 -0.38
CA LEU A 64 -2.68 -12.63 -1.51
C LEU A 64 -3.29 -13.12 -2.81
N SER A 65 -3.99 -14.25 -2.77
CA SER A 65 -4.65 -14.82 -3.93
C SER A 65 -5.64 -13.86 -4.58
N GLN A 66 -6.32 -13.05 -3.80
CA GLN A 66 -7.30 -12.09 -4.31
C GLN A 66 -6.63 -10.97 -5.10
N ILE A 67 -5.54 -10.42 -4.59
CA ILE A 67 -4.76 -9.39 -5.31
C ILE A 67 -4.12 -9.99 -6.56
N LEU A 68 -3.53 -11.16 -6.45
CA LEU A 68 -2.89 -11.80 -7.60
C LEU A 68 -3.90 -12.18 -8.67
N ASP A 69 -5.10 -12.60 -8.28
CA ASP A 69 -6.17 -12.89 -9.23
C ASP A 69 -6.59 -11.63 -10.00
N GLN A 70 -6.75 -10.54 -9.29
CA GLN A 70 -7.22 -9.28 -9.88
C GLN A 70 -6.18 -8.59 -10.75
N PHE A 71 -4.90 -8.63 -10.37
CA PHE A 71 -3.85 -7.85 -11.01
C PHE A 71 -2.76 -8.68 -11.70
N TRP A 72 -2.94 -10.01 -11.83
CA TRP A 72 -1.89 -10.88 -12.32
C TRP A 72 -1.33 -10.49 -13.69
N GLU A 73 -2.18 -10.17 -14.65
CA GLU A 73 -1.73 -9.79 -15.99
C GLU A 73 -0.86 -8.55 -15.95
N ARG A 74 -1.20 -7.58 -15.12
CA ARG A 74 -0.44 -6.35 -14.95
C ARG A 74 0.89 -6.61 -14.25
N ILE A 75 0.89 -7.44 -13.22
CA ILE A 75 2.11 -7.84 -12.51
C ILE A 75 3.04 -8.60 -13.44
N LEU A 76 2.51 -9.55 -14.19
CA LEU A 76 3.27 -10.34 -15.16
C LEU A 76 3.89 -9.47 -16.25
N HIS A 77 3.11 -8.56 -16.82
CA HIS A 77 3.60 -7.61 -17.80
C HIS A 77 4.73 -6.76 -17.24
N TRP A 78 4.56 -6.23 -16.04
CA TRP A 78 5.57 -5.43 -15.37
C TRP A 78 6.86 -6.21 -15.14
N ALA A 79 6.74 -7.41 -14.61
CA ALA A 79 7.90 -8.26 -14.35
C ALA A 79 8.69 -8.61 -15.63
N LYS A 80 7.97 -8.89 -16.71
CA LYS A 80 8.60 -9.23 -18.00
C LYS A 80 9.21 -8.03 -18.71
N GLN A 81 8.55 -6.87 -18.66
CA GLN A 81 8.98 -5.69 -19.41
C GLN A 81 9.99 -4.84 -18.65
N HIS A 82 9.90 -4.80 -17.34
CA HIS A 82 10.70 -3.88 -16.54
C HIS A 82 11.61 -4.57 -15.54
N GLY A 83 11.40 -5.81 -15.26
CA GLY A 83 12.23 -6.63 -14.37
C GLY A 83 12.39 -6.03 -13.01
N GLY A 84 11.95 -6.19 -11.98
CA GLY A 84 12.15 -5.46 -10.72
C GLY A 84 11.26 -5.92 -9.60
N VAL A 85 10.67 -7.10 -9.76
CA VAL A 85 9.87 -7.71 -8.69
C VAL A 85 10.78 -8.69 -7.95
N PRO A 86 11.16 -8.41 -6.68
CA PRO A 86 12.24 -9.13 -6.00
C PRO A 86 12.11 -10.65 -5.91
N HIS A 87 10.89 -11.16 -5.71
CA HIS A 87 10.67 -12.61 -5.60
C HIS A 87 10.31 -13.26 -6.94
N TRP A 88 10.43 -12.52 -8.03
CA TRP A 88 10.06 -13.01 -9.34
C TRP A 88 11.16 -13.88 -9.96
N ASP A 89 10.91 -15.17 -10.05
CA ASP A 89 11.80 -16.10 -10.76
C ASP A 89 11.02 -17.12 -11.61
N CYS A 90 9.73 -16.94 -11.78
CA CYS A 90 8.88 -17.83 -12.56
C CYS A 90 7.65 -17.08 -13.07
N ASP A 91 7.05 -17.59 -14.16
CA ASP A 91 5.85 -17.02 -14.77
C ASP A 91 4.56 -17.62 -14.21
N ASP A 92 4.66 -18.46 -13.19
CA ASP A 92 3.52 -19.17 -12.62
C ASP A 92 3.02 -18.43 -11.38
N ARG A 93 1.77 -18.00 -11.44
CA ARG A 93 1.11 -17.28 -10.33
C ARG A 93 1.12 -18.09 -9.03
N ALA A 94 0.83 -19.38 -9.11
CA ALA A 94 0.78 -20.23 -7.93
C ALA A 94 2.13 -20.33 -7.23
N SER A 95 3.21 -20.46 -8.00
CA SER A 95 4.57 -20.50 -7.46
C SER A 95 4.98 -19.17 -6.85
N TYR A 96 4.63 -18.06 -7.49
CA TYR A 96 4.91 -16.73 -6.96
C TYR A 96 4.16 -16.51 -5.64
N GLN A 97 2.88 -16.84 -5.61
CA GLN A 97 2.07 -16.74 -4.39
C GLN A 97 2.66 -17.59 -3.26
N ALA A 98 3.04 -18.83 -3.55
CA ALA A 98 3.63 -19.73 -2.55
C ALA A 98 4.92 -19.18 -1.96
N LYS A 99 5.76 -18.56 -2.78
CA LYS A 99 6.99 -17.91 -2.31
C LYS A 99 6.72 -16.75 -1.38
N LEU A 100 5.78 -15.88 -1.77
CA LEU A 100 5.42 -14.72 -0.97
C LEU A 100 4.84 -15.16 0.38
N GLU A 101 3.96 -16.15 0.38
CA GLU A 101 3.38 -16.67 1.62
C GLU A 101 4.44 -17.31 2.52
N ALA A 102 5.36 -18.07 1.94
CA ALA A 102 6.45 -18.71 2.69
C ALA A 102 7.36 -17.68 3.35
N ASP A 103 7.58 -16.53 2.72
CA ASP A 103 8.41 -15.45 3.25
C ASP A 103 7.64 -14.48 4.15
N GLY A 104 6.36 -14.72 4.41
CA GLY A 104 5.56 -13.91 5.33
C GLY A 104 4.95 -12.67 4.74
N PHE A 105 4.87 -12.57 3.42
CA PHE A 105 4.22 -11.43 2.76
C PHE A 105 2.70 -11.52 2.86
N LYS A 106 2.10 -10.36 2.93
CA LYS A 106 0.64 -10.17 2.98
C LYS A 106 0.23 -9.10 1.98
N ALA A 107 -1.04 -9.02 1.69
CA ALA A 107 -1.59 -8.00 0.81
C ALA A 107 -2.57 -7.10 1.56
N TRP A 108 -2.48 -5.80 1.29
CA TRP A 108 -3.42 -4.81 1.80
C TRP A 108 -4.06 -4.09 0.63
N ASP A 109 -5.38 -4.05 0.65
CA ASP A 109 -6.16 -3.25 -0.28
C ASP A 109 -6.39 -1.87 0.33
N ILE A 110 -6.15 -0.83 -0.46
CA ILE A 110 -6.43 0.53 -0.06
C ILE A 110 -7.65 0.98 -0.85
N SER A 111 -8.79 1.04 -0.18
CA SER A 111 -10.04 1.49 -0.80
C SER A 111 -10.25 2.97 -0.57
N SER A 112 -10.99 3.60 -1.47
CA SER A 112 -11.30 5.02 -1.37
C SER A 112 -12.77 5.29 -1.58
N SER A 113 -13.23 6.41 -0.99
CA SER A 113 -14.54 6.99 -1.33
C SER A 113 -14.44 7.76 -2.63
N ILE A 114 -13.29 8.39 -2.89
CA ILE A 114 -13.04 9.21 -4.08
C ILE A 114 -11.58 9.05 -4.50
N GLY A 115 -11.37 8.72 -5.77
CA GLY A 115 -10.13 9.03 -6.49
C GLY A 115 -8.90 8.21 -6.18
N PHE A 116 -9.01 6.98 -5.66
CA PHE A 116 -7.86 6.13 -5.42
C PHE A 116 -8.19 4.66 -5.68
N GLU A 117 -7.26 3.96 -6.30
CA GLU A 117 -7.25 2.51 -6.41
C GLU A 117 -5.84 2.04 -6.12
N GLY A 118 -5.67 1.08 -5.20
CA GLY A 118 -4.35 0.59 -4.93
C GLY A 118 -4.27 -0.58 -3.98
N PHE A 119 -3.10 -1.20 -4.01
CA PHE A 119 -2.74 -2.26 -3.07
C PHE A 119 -1.26 -2.21 -2.75
N VAL A 120 -0.89 -2.86 -1.65
CA VAL A 120 0.50 -3.06 -1.27
C VAL A 120 0.68 -4.52 -0.88
N ILE A 121 1.74 -5.14 -1.40
CA ILE A 121 2.22 -6.44 -0.93
C ILE A 121 3.49 -6.18 -0.13
N ALA A 122 3.45 -6.50 1.15
CA ALA A 122 4.53 -6.23 2.09
C ALA A 122 4.48 -7.23 3.24
N LYS A 123 5.46 -7.19 4.13
CA LYS A 123 5.44 -8.07 5.32
C LYS A 123 4.64 -7.49 6.48
N SER A 124 4.57 -6.16 6.59
CA SER A 124 3.87 -5.54 7.70
C SER A 124 3.34 -4.15 7.37
N VAL A 125 2.37 -3.72 8.16
CA VAL A 125 1.84 -2.37 8.16
C VAL A 125 1.76 -1.87 9.60
N ALA A 126 2.05 -0.60 9.83
CA ALA A 126 2.02 0.00 11.16
C ALA A 126 1.57 1.46 11.10
N ASP A 127 0.84 1.88 12.12
CA ASP A 127 0.58 3.29 12.36
C ASP A 127 1.85 3.90 12.98
N VAL A 128 2.45 4.85 12.30
CA VAL A 128 3.68 5.50 12.73
C VAL A 128 3.48 7.00 12.97
N THR A 129 2.25 7.37 13.26
CA THR A 129 1.88 8.78 13.46
C THR A 129 2.78 9.48 14.49
N ASP A 130 3.15 8.77 15.55
CA ASP A 130 4.01 9.33 16.60
C ASP A 130 5.42 9.71 16.11
N GLU A 131 5.90 9.07 15.05
CA GLU A 131 7.20 9.40 14.46
C GLU A 131 7.18 10.74 13.72
N PHE A 132 6.00 11.22 13.35
CA PHE A 132 5.79 12.46 12.60
C PHE A 132 5.16 13.56 13.42
N SER A 133 4.84 13.29 14.69
CA SER A 133 4.26 14.29 15.57
C SER A 133 5.30 15.34 15.93
N PRO A 134 4.96 16.63 15.96
CA PRO A 134 5.90 17.65 16.42
C PRO A 134 6.24 17.40 17.89
N THR A 135 7.54 17.39 18.18
CA THR A 135 8.01 17.36 19.56
C THR A 135 7.69 18.71 20.20
N ALA A 136 6.94 18.65 21.26
CA ALA A 136 6.62 19.85 22.03
C ALA A 136 7.85 20.43 22.70
#